data_cab89f3a24650be56404a35c44fb3ca3
#
_entry.id   cab89f3a24650be56404a35c44fb3ca3
#
_cell.length_a   1.000
_cell.length_b   1.000
_cell.length_c   1.000
_cell.angle_alpha   90.00
_cell.angle_beta   90.00
_cell.angle_gamma   90.00
#
_symmetry.space_group_name_H-M   'P 1'
#
loop_
_entity.id
_entity.type
_entity.pdbx_description
1 polymer ?
#
loop_
_entity_poly.entity_id
_entity_poly.type
_entity_poly.pdbx_seq_one_letter_code
_entity_poly.pdbx_strand_id
1 'polypeptide(L)'
;MTIPPPEAMPPVSDGEDLLVQRLRDRDEAAMTLFYDRYSAALYGVIMRIVKKEEEAEDVLQEGMVKIWNSFSSYDASKGRLFTWVMNVCRNLAIDRIRSRQYRVGTRTQPLEDSAAVREPASPTFRPEHIGLQEMTKKLSLDQQQVVDMLYFGGYTQSEVADELNLPLGTVKTRARAAIKVLSKLIR
;
A
#
# COMPACT_ATOMS: atom_id res chain seq x y z
N MET A 1 -15.39 -16.11 -33.94
CA MET A 1 -14.25 -15.25 -33.65
C MET A 1 -13.94 -15.43 -32.18
N THR A 2 -12.99 -16.33 -31.89
CA THR A 2 -12.73 -16.83 -30.55
C THR A 2 -11.63 -15.92 -29.95
N ILE A 3 -11.94 -15.26 -28.85
CA ILE A 3 -10.99 -14.45 -28.07
C ILE A 3 -10.00 -15.42 -27.44
N PRO A 4 -8.67 -15.26 -27.67
CA PRO A 4 -7.69 -16.09 -26.98
C PRO A 4 -7.73 -15.82 -25.47
N PRO A 5 -7.44 -16.86 -24.64
CA PRO A 5 -7.37 -16.67 -23.20
C PRO A 5 -6.20 -15.73 -22.83
N PRO A 6 -6.29 -14.98 -21.70
CA PRO A 6 -5.23 -14.09 -21.28
C PRO A 6 -3.94 -14.90 -21.06
N GLU A 7 -2.90 -14.51 -21.75
CA GLU A 7 -1.57 -15.07 -21.61
C GLU A 7 -1.13 -15.04 -20.15
N ALA A 8 -0.78 -16.20 -19.62
CA ALA A 8 -0.21 -16.34 -18.30
C ALA A 8 1.06 -15.48 -18.23
N MET A 9 1.12 -14.57 -17.25
CA MET A 9 2.31 -13.77 -16.99
C MET A 9 3.53 -14.69 -16.85
N PRO A 10 4.64 -14.38 -17.56
CA PRO A 10 5.86 -15.18 -17.49
C PRO A 10 6.42 -15.20 -16.06
N PRO A 11 7.17 -16.26 -15.68
CA PRO A 11 7.77 -16.35 -14.35
C PRO A 11 8.71 -15.17 -14.10
N VAL A 12 8.53 -14.52 -12.97
CA VAL A 12 8.94 -13.15 -12.59
C VAL A 12 10.46 -12.98 -12.40
N SER A 13 11.31 -14.01 -12.58
CA SER A 13 12.70 -13.95 -12.14
C SER A 13 13.66 -13.15 -13.03
N ASP A 14 13.67 -13.38 -14.34
CA ASP A 14 14.72 -12.81 -15.18
C ASP A 14 14.51 -11.33 -15.52
N GLY A 15 13.28 -10.87 -15.64
CA GLY A 15 12.96 -9.47 -15.97
C GLY A 15 13.02 -8.52 -14.78
N GLU A 16 12.81 -9.01 -13.55
CA GLU A 16 12.89 -8.19 -12.33
C GLU A 16 14.35 -7.95 -11.94
N ASP A 17 15.21 -8.97 -12.03
CA ASP A 17 16.63 -8.84 -11.71
C ASP A 17 17.34 -7.86 -12.66
N LEU A 18 17.04 -7.93 -13.96
CA LEU A 18 17.56 -6.99 -14.94
C LEU A 18 17.08 -5.55 -14.67
N LEU A 19 15.79 -5.37 -14.31
CA LEU A 19 15.24 -4.07 -13.95
C LEU A 19 15.93 -3.52 -12.71
N VAL A 20 16.15 -4.36 -11.68
CA VAL A 20 16.86 -3.99 -10.45
C VAL A 20 18.27 -3.52 -10.75
N GLN A 21 19.00 -4.26 -11.61
CA GLN A 21 20.38 -3.88 -12.00
C GLN A 21 20.40 -2.52 -12.70
N ARG A 22 19.55 -2.33 -13.71
CA ARG A 22 19.46 -1.06 -14.45
C ARG A 22 19.08 0.13 -13.55
N LEU A 23 18.17 -0.06 -12.60
CA LEU A 23 17.80 0.97 -11.62
C LEU A 23 18.98 1.31 -10.67
N ARG A 24 19.81 0.33 -10.29
CA ARG A 24 21.06 0.57 -9.55
C ARG A 24 22.06 1.38 -10.34
N ASP A 25 22.14 1.13 -11.64
CA ASP A 25 23.02 1.84 -12.58
C ASP A 25 22.48 3.23 -12.97
N ARG A 26 21.36 3.67 -12.36
CA ARG A 26 20.72 4.97 -12.61
C ARG A 26 20.24 5.15 -14.05
N ASP A 27 19.81 4.08 -14.70
CA ASP A 27 19.25 4.12 -16.04
C ASP A 27 17.82 4.73 -16.00
N GLU A 28 17.67 5.91 -16.59
CA GLU A 28 16.39 6.63 -16.65
C GLU A 28 15.31 5.85 -17.40
N ALA A 29 15.68 5.11 -18.45
CA ALA A 29 14.72 4.28 -19.17
C ALA A 29 14.21 3.12 -18.30
N ALA A 30 15.03 2.60 -17.38
CA ALA A 30 14.60 1.62 -16.41
C ALA A 30 13.60 2.20 -15.40
N MET A 31 13.74 3.50 -15.05
CA MET A 31 12.75 4.17 -14.18
C MET A 31 11.40 4.35 -14.88
N THR A 32 11.37 4.60 -16.17
CA THR A 32 10.13 4.64 -16.96
C THR A 32 9.44 3.28 -16.94
N LEU A 33 10.18 2.20 -17.23
CA LEU A 33 9.64 0.83 -17.15
C LEU A 33 9.14 0.46 -15.76
N PHE A 34 9.86 0.91 -14.72
CA PHE A 34 9.45 0.71 -13.34
C PHE A 34 8.14 1.44 -13.04
N TYR A 35 8.03 2.70 -13.46
CA TYR A 35 6.81 3.50 -13.29
C TYR A 35 5.62 2.82 -13.98
N ASP A 36 5.74 2.47 -15.26
CA ASP A 36 4.68 1.83 -16.03
C ASP A 36 4.20 0.52 -15.39
N ARG A 37 5.13 -0.24 -14.79
CA ARG A 37 4.83 -1.53 -14.20
C ARG A 37 4.16 -1.45 -12.82
N TYR A 38 4.56 -0.48 -11.99
CA TYR A 38 4.20 -0.48 -10.57
C TYR A 38 3.32 0.71 -10.14
N SER A 39 3.26 1.80 -10.89
CA SER A 39 2.57 3.03 -10.47
C SER A 39 1.10 2.82 -10.14
N ALA A 40 0.38 2.07 -10.95
CA ALA A 40 -1.05 1.82 -10.73
C ALA A 40 -1.32 1.07 -9.41
N ALA A 41 -0.52 0.03 -9.13
CA ALA A 41 -0.65 -0.75 -7.89
C ALA A 41 -0.26 0.10 -6.66
N LEU A 42 0.82 0.89 -6.75
CA LEU A 42 1.26 1.78 -5.68
C LEU A 42 0.25 2.89 -5.43
N TYR A 43 -0.29 3.51 -6.48
CA TYR A 43 -1.35 4.51 -6.39
C TYR A 43 -2.58 3.97 -5.67
N GLY A 44 -3.00 2.74 -5.99
CA GLY A 44 -4.11 2.10 -5.33
C GLY A 44 -3.92 1.91 -3.83
N VAL A 45 -2.72 1.54 -3.39
CA VAL A 45 -2.39 1.44 -1.95
C VAL A 45 -2.40 2.82 -1.29
N ILE A 46 -1.80 3.83 -1.94
CA ILE A 46 -1.76 5.21 -1.45
C ILE A 46 -3.18 5.77 -1.30
N MET A 47 -4.02 5.64 -2.35
CA MET A 47 -5.41 6.09 -2.33
C MET A 47 -6.23 5.50 -1.19
N ARG A 48 -6.00 4.22 -0.87
CA ARG A 48 -6.68 3.57 0.27
C ARG A 48 -6.31 4.22 1.61
N ILE A 49 -5.11 4.77 1.72
CA ILE A 49 -4.59 5.40 2.94
C ILE A 49 -5.03 6.87 3.02
N VAL A 50 -4.71 7.68 2.01
CA VAL A 50 -4.92 9.14 2.06
C VAL A 50 -6.34 9.55 1.70
N LYS A 51 -7.07 8.73 0.91
CA LYS A 51 -8.48 8.88 0.52
C LYS A 51 -8.80 10.15 -0.29
N LYS A 52 -7.79 10.84 -0.81
CA LYS A 52 -7.91 12.03 -1.62
C LYS A 52 -6.99 11.90 -2.83
N GLU A 53 -7.54 12.15 -4.01
CA GLU A 53 -6.86 11.96 -5.29
C GLU A 53 -5.62 12.84 -5.42
N GLU A 54 -5.75 14.14 -5.21
CA GLU A 54 -4.63 15.08 -5.27
C GLU A 54 -3.47 14.70 -4.30
N GLU A 55 -3.83 14.34 -3.06
CA GLU A 55 -2.83 13.90 -2.08
C GLU A 55 -2.18 12.56 -2.47
N ALA A 56 -2.93 11.68 -3.15
CA ALA A 56 -2.40 10.39 -3.59
C ALA A 56 -1.43 10.54 -4.76
N GLU A 57 -1.70 11.44 -5.69
CA GLU A 57 -0.81 11.78 -6.78
C GLU A 57 0.49 12.38 -6.26
N ASP A 58 0.42 13.33 -5.34
CA ASP A 58 1.57 13.94 -4.68
C ASP A 58 2.44 12.89 -3.98
N VAL A 59 1.81 12.01 -3.20
CA VAL A 59 2.51 10.94 -2.47
C VAL A 59 3.14 9.94 -3.43
N LEU A 60 2.47 9.62 -4.54
CA LEU A 60 3.05 8.75 -5.56
C LEU A 60 4.30 9.36 -6.19
N GLN A 61 4.24 10.63 -6.59
CA GLN A 61 5.38 11.34 -7.16
C GLN A 61 6.54 11.42 -6.16
N GLU A 62 6.28 11.82 -4.92
CA GLU A 62 7.26 11.84 -3.85
C GLU A 62 7.86 10.45 -3.60
N GLY A 63 7.03 9.41 -3.64
CA GLY A 63 7.43 8.02 -3.52
C GLY A 63 8.37 7.59 -4.63
N MET A 64 8.08 7.94 -5.88
CA MET A 64 8.93 7.63 -7.03
C MET A 64 10.31 8.29 -6.92
N VAL A 65 10.35 9.57 -6.54
CA VAL A 65 11.61 10.31 -6.30
C VAL A 65 12.40 9.66 -5.16
N LYS A 66 11.73 9.30 -4.06
CA LYS A 66 12.37 8.65 -2.91
C LYS A 66 12.92 7.27 -3.27
N ILE A 67 12.16 6.46 -4.01
CA ILE A 67 12.59 5.15 -4.50
C ILE A 67 13.83 5.32 -5.38
N TRP A 68 13.80 6.24 -6.35
CA TRP A 68 14.94 6.54 -7.21
C TRP A 68 16.18 6.90 -6.40
N ASN A 69 16.07 7.82 -5.46
CA ASN A 69 17.20 8.29 -4.65
C ASN A 69 17.75 7.24 -3.69
N SER A 70 16.88 6.39 -3.13
CA SER A 70 17.25 5.37 -2.15
C SER A 70 17.42 3.97 -2.73
N PHE A 71 17.41 3.81 -4.06
CA PHE A 71 17.44 2.49 -4.71
C PHE A 71 18.67 1.65 -4.34
N SER A 72 19.80 2.30 -4.06
CA SER A 72 21.02 1.66 -3.57
C SER A 72 20.83 0.92 -2.23
N SER A 73 19.81 1.28 -1.45
CA SER A 73 19.48 0.63 -0.18
C SER A 73 18.62 -0.63 -0.35
N TYR A 74 18.08 -0.88 -1.55
CA TYR A 74 17.31 -2.08 -1.82
C TYR A 74 18.21 -3.32 -1.80
N ASP A 75 17.81 -4.32 -1.02
CA ASP A 75 18.50 -5.59 -0.85
C ASP A 75 17.53 -6.74 -1.19
N ALA A 76 17.77 -7.39 -2.32
CA ALA A 76 16.96 -8.49 -2.82
C ALA A 76 16.94 -9.71 -1.86
N SER A 77 17.95 -9.86 -1.00
CA SER A 77 17.98 -10.93 0.01
C SER A 77 16.96 -10.73 1.14
N LYS A 78 16.52 -9.47 1.37
CA LYS A 78 15.55 -9.10 2.41
C LYS A 78 14.11 -9.13 1.93
N GLY A 79 13.87 -9.15 0.63
CA GLY A 79 12.52 -9.20 0.08
C GLY A 79 12.43 -8.76 -1.38
N ARG A 80 11.27 -9.01 -1.99
CA ARG A 80 11.02 -8.66 -3.39
C ARG A 80 10.96 -7.15 -3.59
N LEU A 81 11.32 -6.71 -4.80
CA LEU A 81 11.29 -5.30 -5.19
C LEU A 81 9.94 -4.64 -4.90
N PHE A 82 8.85 -5.25 -5.33
CA PHE A 82 7.49 -4.72 -5.11
C PHE A 82 7.20 -4.49 -3.62
N THR A 83 7.58 -5.42 -2.75
CA THR A 83 7.35 -5.27 -1.30
C THR A 83 8.12 -4.08 -0.72
N TRP A 84 9.35 -3.87 -1.16
CA TRP A 84 10.17 -2.75 -0.71
C TRP A 84 9.60 -1.41 -1.17
N VAL A 85 9.25 -1.27 -2.47
CA VAL A 85 8.70 -0.02 -3.01
C VAL A 85 7.33 0.30 -2.43
N MET A 86 6.48 -0.73 -2.24
CA MET A 86 5.18 -0.59 -1.58
C MET A 86 5.33 -0.05 -0.16
N ASN A 87 6.30 -0.54 0.61
CA ASN A 87 6.56 -0.04 1.96
C ASN A 87 7.02 1.42 1.97
N VAL A 88 7.85 1.83 0.99
CA VAL A 88 8.27 3.24 0.84
C VAL A 88 7.05 4.14 0.62
N CYS A 89 6.21 3.82 -0.35
CA CYS A 89 5.01 4.60 -0.67
C CYS A 89 3.98 4.58 0.46
N ARG A 90 3.75 3.40 1.07
CA ARG A 90 2.85 3.25 2.22
C ARG A 90 3.28 4.12 3.40
N ASN A 91 4.57 4.11 3.75
CA ASN A 91 5.07 4.91 4.86
C ASN A 91 4.90 6.41 4.59
N LEU A 92 5.18 6.87 3.36
CA LEU A 92 4.91 8.26 2.96
C LEU A 92 3.43 8.64 3.10
N ALA A 93 2.53 7.76 2.66
CA ALA A 93 1.09 7.97 2.80
C ALA A 93 0.65 8.06 4.27
N ILE A 94 1.17 7.17 5.12
CA ILE A 94 0.91 7.19 6.57
C ILE A 94 1.45 8.46 7.22
N ASP A 95 2.68 8.86 6.88
CA ASP A 95 3.29 10.08 7.40
C ASP A 95 2.48 11.32 6.98
N ARG A 96 1.92 11.33 5.76
CA ARG A 96 1.05 12.40 5.26
C ARG A 96 -0.23 12.53 6.12
N ILE A 97 -0.93 11.41 6.41
CA ILE A 97 -2.15 11.48 7.24
C ILE A 97 -1.84 11.82 8.71
N ARG A 98 -0.76 11.31 9.27
CA ARG A 98 -0.32 11.64 10.65
C ARG A 98 0.05 13.11 10.79
N SER A 99 0.81 13.66 9.87
CA SER A 99 1.16 15.09 9.85
C SER A 99 -0.08 15.98 9.78
N ARG A 100 -1.10 15.57 9.03
CA ARG A 100 -2.36 16.30 8.94
C ARG A 100 -3.15 16.22 10.24
N GLN A 101 -3.27 15.05 10.85
CA GLN A 101 -3.93 14.88 12.14
C GLN A 101 -3.26 15.72 13.23
N TYR A 102 -1.93 15.74 13.27
CA TYR A 102 -1.17 16.59 14.20
C TYR A 102 -1.45 18.08 13.99
N ARG A 103 -1.50 18.56 12.73
CA ARG A 103 -1.80 19.97 12.43
C ARG A 103 -3.24 20.36 12.80
N VAL A 104 -4.19 19.44 12.68
CA VAL A 104 -5.58 19.67 13.11
C VAL A 104 -5.68 19.67 14.63
N GLY A 105 -5.01 18.75 15.31
CA GLY A 105 -5.00 18.67 16.78
C GLY A 105 -4.27 19.82 17.48
N THR A 106 -3.30 20.46 16.83
CA THR A 106 -2.58 21.63 17.38
C THR A 106 -3.26 22.97 17.08
N ARG A 107 -4.21 23.01 16.14
CA ARG A 107 -5.11 24.15 15.91
C ARG A 107 -6.37 23.95 16.74
N THR A 108 -6.26 24.19 18.03
CA THR A 108 -7.41 24.24 18.94
C THR A 108 -8.29 25.45 18.59
N GLN A 109 -9.30 25.24 17.78
CA GLN A 109 -10.58 25.97 17.87
C GLN A 109 -11.69 24.98 17.55
N PRO A 110 -12.75 24.92 18.39
CA PRO A 110 -13.88 24.07 18.13
C PRO A 110 -14.66 24.68 16.96
N LEU A 111 -14.61 24.08 15.81
CA LEU A 111 -15.64 24.21 14.79
C LEU A 111 -16.43 22.92 14.86
N GLU A 112 -17.62 23.11 15.38
CA GLU A 112 -18.75 22.19 15.29
C GLU A 112 -18.91 21.69 13.86
N ASP A 113 -19.41 20.46 13.78
CA ASP A 113 -19.99 19.82 12.61
C ASP A 113 -19.10 19.72 11.33
N SER A 114 -18.43 18.62 11.29
CA SER A 114 -18.38 17.89 10.05
C SER A 114 -18.58 16.41 10.35
N ALA A 115 -19.83 16.07 10.49
CA ALA A 115 -20.29 14.77 10.05
C ALA A 115 -19.83 14.66 8.59
N ALA A 116 -18.64 14.12 8.37
CA ALA A 116 -18.18 13.75 7.05
C ALA A 116 -19.14 12.69 6.57
N VAL A 117 -20.18 13.15 5.87
CA VAL A 117 -21.01 12.34 5.02
C VAL A 117 -20.06 11.46 4.23
N ARG A 118 -20.16 10.16 4.50
CA ARG A 118 -19.57 9.12 3.67
C ARG A 118 -20.24 9.21 2.30
N GLU A 119 -19.75 10.10 1.45
CA GLU A 119 -19.99 9.94 0.04
C GLU A 119 -19.26 8.68 -0.41
N PRO A 120 -19.94 7.72 -1.01
CA PRO A 120 -19.28 6.60 -1.65
C PRO A 120 -18.46 7.20 -2.80
N ALA A 121 -17.13 7.13 -2.68
CA ALA A 121 -16.23 7.51 -3.75
C ALA A 121 -16.70 6.83 -5.03
N SER A 122 -17.04 7.63 -6.03
CA SER A 122 -17.45 7.16 -7.34
C SER A 122 -16.40 6.20 -7.91
N PRO A 123 -16.83 5.09 -8.50
CA PRO A 123 -15.92 4.07 -9.01
C PRO A 123 -15.40 4.48 -10.38
N THR A 124 -14.42 5.36 -10.43
CA THR A 124 -13.73 5.65 -11.68
C THR A 124 -12.26 5.28 -11.54
N PHE A 125 -11.89 4.31 -12.30
CA PHE A 125 -10.60 3.65 -12.44
C PHE A 125 -10.37 2.43 -11.52
N ARG A 126 -10.76 1.25 -12.05
CA ARG A 126 -10.43 -0.08 -11.53
C ARG A 126 -9.89 -0.94 -12.66
N PRO A 127 -8.61 -1.27 -12.73
CA PRO A 127 -8.28 -2.59 -13.25
C PRO A 127 -7.69 -3.58 -12.24
N GLU A 128 -7.06 -3.17 -11.12
CA GLU A 128 -6.23 -4.12 -10.38
C GLU A 128 -6.54 -4.28 -8.88
N HIS A 129 -7.52 -3.56 -8.37
CA HIS A 129 -7.98 -3.71 -6.97
C HIS A 129 -8.79 -4.99 -6.71
N ILE A 130 -9.24 -5.67 -7.76
CA ILE A 130 -10.12 -6.85 -7.65
C ILE A 130 -9.41 -7.97 -6.90
N GLY A 131 -8.12 -8.22 -7.16
CA GLY A 131 -7.37 -9.27 -6.48
C GLY A 131 -7.17 -9.03 -4.97
N LEU A 132 -6.85 -7.81 -4.56
CA LEU A 132 -6.57 -7.49 -3.16
C LEU A 132 -7.85 -7.46 -2.31
N GLN A 133 -8.96 -6.95 -2.86
CA GLN A 133 -10.26 -6.98 -2.18
C GLN A 133 -10.82 -8.40 -2.06
N GLU A 134 -10.64 -9.24 -3.06
CA GLU A 134 -11.05 -10.65 -2.99
C GLU A 134 -10.18 -11.44 -2.02
N MET A 135 -8.88 -11.14 -1.95
CA MET A 135 -7.98 -11.73 -0.96
C MET A 135 -8.35 -11.36 0.46
N THR A 136 -8.71 -10.10 0.71
CA THR A 136 -9.13 -9.68 2.06
C THR A 136 -10.45 -10.28 2.48
N LYS A 137 -11.38 -10.58 1.56
CA LYS A 137 -12.63 -11.31 1.85
C LYS A 137 -12.43 -12.72 2.40
N LYS A 138 -11.24 -13.32 2.19
CA LYS A 138 -10.89 -14.64 2.74
C LYS A 138 -10.35 -14.59 4.18
N LEU A 139 -10.16 -13.39 4.72
CA LEU A 139 -9.82 -13.18 6.11
C LEU A 139 -11.10 -13.12 6.96
N SER A 140 -11.02 -13.55 8.22
CA SER A 140 -12.10 -13.27 9.16
C SER A 140 -12.26 -11.76 9.38
N LEU A 141 -13.45 -11.30 9.79
CA LEU A 141 -13.71 -9.89 10.06
C LEU A 141 -12.69 -9.29 11.04
N ASP A 142 -12.34 -10.03 12.07
CA ASP A 142 -11.34 -9.65 13.07
C ASP A 142 -9.93 -9.47 12.47
N GLN A 143 -9.57 -10.36 11.54
CA GLN A 143 -8.28 -10.27 10.84
C GLN A 143 -8.27 -9.11 9.84
N GLN A 144 -9.38 -8.88 9.14
CA GLN A 144 -9.54 -7.74 8.23
C GLN A 144 -9.38 -6.43 8.98
N GLN A 145 -10.07 -6.27 10.10
CA GLN A 145 -10.02 -5.05 10.90
C GLN A 145 -8.59 -4.74 11.38
N VAL A 146 -7.89 -5.73 11.92
CA VAL A 146 -6.50 -5.57 12.36
C VAL A 146 -5.57 -5.22 11.19
N VAL A 147 -5.73 -5.89 10.04
CA VAL A 147 -4.93 -5.61 8.84
C VAL A 147 -5.21 -4.21 8.32
N ASP A 148 -6.48 -3.81 8.22
CA ASP A 148 -6.87 -2.49 7.74
C ASP A 148 -6.29 -1.37 8.62
N MET A 149 -6.35 -1.50 9.93
CA MET A 149 -5.77 -0.51 10.84
C MET A 149 -4.24 -0.46 10.75
N LEU A 150 -3.57 -1.61 10.76
CA LEU A 150 -2.11 -1.68 10.72
C LEU A 150 -1.54 -1.21 9.38
N TYR A 151 -2.14 -1.64 8.25
CA TYR A 151 -1.53 -1.45 6.92
C TYR A 151 -2.07 -0.23 6.18
N PHE A 152 -3.30 0.17 6.43
CA PHE A 152 -3.95 1.28 5.73
C PHE A 152 -4.37 2.42 6.66
N GLY A 153 -4.63 2.16 7.94
CA GLY A 153 -4.94 3.18 8.93
C GLY A 153 -3.72 3.87 9.53
N GLY A 154 -2.52 3.28 9.34
CA GLY A 154 -1.29 3.82 9.90
C GLY A 154 -1.11 3.61 11.41
N TYR A 155 -1.95 2.79 12.04
CA TYR A 155 -1.85 2.47 13.46
C TYR A 155 -0.66 1.57 13.73
N THR A 156 0.01 1.76 14.86
CA THR A 156 0.92 0.78 15.44
C THR A 156 0.15 -0.37 16.07
N GLN A 157 0.81 -1.49 16.35
CA GLN A 157 0.15 -2.62 17.00
C GLN A 157 -0.39 -2.27 18.39
N SER A 158 0.26 -1.36 19.12
CA SER A 158 -0.20 -0.87 20.41
C SER A 158 -1.44 -0.01 20.26
N GLU A 159 -1.44 0.96 19.33
CA GLU A 159 -2.61 1.78 19.03
C GLU A 159 -3.82 0.95 18.58
N VAL A 160 -3.60 -0.12 17.79
CA VAL A 160 -4.68 -1.07 17.43
C VAL A 160 -5.20 -1.81 18.64
N ALA A 161 -4.32 -2.21 19.57
CA ALA A 161 -4.71 -2.89 20.80
C ALA A 161 -5.59 -1.98 21.67
N ASP A 162 -5.21 -0.72 21.82
CA ASP A 162 -5.95 0.30 22.56
C ASP A 162 -7.31 0.60 21.89
N GLU A 163 -7.30 0.86 20.58
CA GLU A 163 -8.52 1.21 19.83
C GLU A 163 -9.56 0.09 19.79
N LEU A 164 -9.11 -1.16 19.66
CA LEU A 164 -10.00 -2.34 19.64
C LEU A 164 -10.26 -2.92 21.03
N ASN A 165 -9.68 -2.34 22.07
CA ASN A 165 -9.72 -2.85 23.44
C ASN A 165 -9.31 -4.34 23.51
N LEU A 166 -8.20 -4.69 22.86
CA LEU A 166 -7.67 -6.06 22.77
C LEU A 166 -6.27 -6.14 23.38
N PRO A 167 -5.90 -7.29 23.96
CA PRO A 167 -4.51 -7.52 24.34
C PRO A 167 -3.57 -7.41 23.14
N LEU A 168 -2.42 -6.75 23.29
CA LEU A 168 -1.40 -6.62 22.24
C LEU A 168 -1.01 -7.98 21.64
N GLY A 169 -0.96 -9.05 22.46
CA GLY A 169 -0.71 -10.41 21.98
C GLY A 169 -1.75 -10.92 20.99
N THR A 170 -3.03 -10.54 21.20
CA THR A 170 -4.14 -10.89 20.29
C THR A 170 -3.98 -10.17 18.95
N VAL A 171 -3.66 -8.88 18.97
CA VAL A 171 -3.40 -8.10 17.74
C VAL A 171 -2.26 -8.73 16.93
N LYS A 172 -1.14 -9.05 17.58
CA LYS A 172 0.01 -9.73 16.94
C LYS A 172 -0.37 -11.08 16.33
N THR A 173 -1.16 -11.86 17.04
CA THR A 173 -1.59 -13.19 16.56
C THR A 173 -2.53 -13.07 15.37
N ARG A 174 -3.53 -12.16 15.41
CA ARG A 174 -4.45 -11.90 14.32
C ARG A 174 -3.72 -11.39 13.07
N ALA A 175 -2.78 -10.45 13.23
CA ALA A 175 -1.96 -9.95 12.13
C ALA A 175 -1.14 -11.07 11.47
N ARG A 176 -0.47 -11.91 12.26
CA ARG A 176 0.32 -13.04 11.73
C ARG A 176 -0.55 -14.07 11.02
N ALA A 177 -1.72 -14.38 11.58
CA ALA A 177 -2.66 -15.32 10.96
C ALA A 177 -3.18 -14.76 9.62
N ALA A 178 -3.52 -13.48 9.55
CA ALA A 178 -3.95 -12.82 8.32
C ALA A 178 -2.86 -12.88 7.24
N ILE A 179 -1.62 -12.52 7.57
CA ILE A 179 -0.48 -12.59 6.64
C ILE A 179 -0.28 -14.03 6.13
N LYS A 180 -0.42 -15.03 7.00
CA LYS A 180 -0.30 -16.45 6.62
C LYS A 180 -1.39 -16.87 5.64
N VAL A 181 -2.62 -16.38 5.79
CA VAL A 181 -3.72 -16.64 4.85
C VAL A 181 -3.43 -15.95 3.51
N LEU A 182 -3.07 -14.66 3.53
CA LEU A 182 -2.78 -13.88 2.33
C LEU A 182 -1.59 -14.45 1.56
N SER A 183 -0.52 -14.87 2.23
CA SER A 183 0.67 -15.44 1.59
C SER A 183 0.39 -16.77 0.84
N LYS A 184 -0.64 -17.52 1.25
CA LYS A 184 -1.06 -18.74 0.54
C LYS A 184 -1.85 -18.46 -0.73
N LEU A 185 -2.41 -17.26 -0.87
CA LEU A 185 -3.24 -16.87 -2.02
C LEU A 185 -2.41 -16.25 -3.15
N ILE A 186 -1.16 -15.86 -2.85
CA ILE A 186 -0.22 -15.23 -3.80
C ILE A 186 0.71 -16.28 -4.47
N ARG A 187 0.58 -17.55 -4.10
CA ARG A 187 1.35 -18.64 -4.70
C ARG A 187 0.67 -19.25 -5.90
#